data_369fc6f17090bb2f01fbd820f18ac946
#
_entry.id   369fc6f17090bb2f01fbd820f18ac946
#
_cell.length_a   1.000
_cell.length_b   1.000
_cell.length_c   1.000
_cell.angle_alpha   90.00
_cell.angle_beta   90.00
_cell.angle_gamma   90.00
#
_symmetry.space_group_name_H-M   'P 1'
#
loop_
_entity.id
_entity.type
_entity.pdbx_description
1 polymer ?
#
loop_
_entity_poly.entity_id
_entity_poly.type
_entity_poly.pdbx_seq_one_letter_code
_entity_poly.pdbx_strand_id
1 'polypeptide(L)'
;TTRAPREGEVDGVSYLFVSDDRFDEMVAQDRLLEWAQVHDHRYGTPRDLVERHIAAGDQVFLEIDVQGALQVRSKFPAAHLVFIAPPSMEELERRLRGRGTDSEESIRLRLANAEGELRLKEEYDECFVNDDVDACLASLIAYVERFSEKKEEDRL
;
A
#
# COMPACT_ATOMS: atom_id res chain seq x y z
N THR A 1 -2.70 -7.31 11.24
CA THR A 1 -3.56 -6.22 11.73
C THR A 1 -4.08 -6.50 13.11
N THR A 2 -4.36 -5.44 13.89
CA THR A 2 -5.05 -5.54 15.19
C THR A 2 -6.58 -5.44 15.07
N ARG A 3 -7.10 -5.26 13.86
CA ARG A 3 -8.54 -5.27 13.59
C ARG A 3 -9.09 -6.69 13.68
N ALA A 4 -10.29 -6.82 14.24
CA ALA A 4 -11.01 -8.09 14.18
C ALA A 4 -11.34 -8.52 12.73
N PRO A 5 -11.36 -9.82 12.42
CA PRO A 5 -11.79 -10.31 11.11
C PRO A 5 -13.20 -9.85 10.75
N ARG A 6 -13.43 -9.53 9.48
CA ARG A 6 -14.76 -9.32 8.92
C ARG A 6 -15.34 -10.64 8.46
N GLU A 7 -16.66 -10.64 8.17
CA GLU A 7 -17.32 -11.80 7.57
C GLU A 7 -16.61 -12.21 6.26
N GLY A 8 -16.26 -13.48 6.15
CA GLY A 8 -15.53 -14.03 5.00
C GLY A 8 -14.01 -13.89 5.03
N GLU A 9 -13.44 -13.14 5.97
CA GLU A 9 -11.97 -13.07 6.13
C GLU A 9 -11.46 -14.26 6.95
N VAL A 10 -10.31 -14.80 6.54
CA VAL A 10 -9.66 -15.96 7.17
C VAL A 10 -8.28 -15.56 7.67
N ASP A 11 -7.99 -15.90 8.94
CA ASP A 11 -6.67 -15.67 9.53
C ASP A 11 -5.57 -16.42 8.77
N GLY A 12 -4.45 -15.75 8.54
CA GLY A 12 -3.34 -16.29 7.77
C GLY A 12 -3.54 -16.27 6.25
N VAL A 13 -4.73 -15.89 5.76
CA VAL A 13 -5.05 -15.76 4.32
C VAL A 13 -5.33 -14.30 3.97
N SER A 14 -6.35 -13.72 4.58
CA SER A 14 -6.71 -12.30 4.34
C SER A 14 -5.76 -11.36 5.07
N TYR A 15 -5.50 -11.67 6.34
CA TYR A 15 -4.54 -11.01 7.23
C TYR A 15 -4.04 -12.00 8.27
N LEU A 16 -2.94 -11.66 8.94
CA LEU A 16 -2.62 -12.18 10.27
C LEU A 16 -3.33 -11.30 11.29
N PHE A 17 -4.37 -11.80 11.93
CA PHE A 17 -5.10 -11.07 12.96
C PHE A 17 -4.42 -11.29 14.31
N VAL A 18 -3.89 -10.22 14.88
CA VAL A 18 -3.09 -10.29 16.12
C VAL A 18 -3.64 -9.32 17.17
N SER A 19 -3.33 -9.62 18.45
CA SER A 19 -3.61 -8.67 19.54
C SER A 19 -2.70 -7.44 19.46
N ASP A 20 -3.08 -6.36 20.15
CA ASP A 20 -2.24 -5.18 20.27
C ASP A 20 -0.88 -5.49 20.88
N ASP A 21 -0.84 -6.30 21.95
CA ASP A 21 0.42 -6.72 22.60
C ASP A 21 1.33 -7.48 21.62
N ARG A 22 0.74 -8.37 20.81
CA ARG A 22 1.50 -9.11 19.80
C ARG A 22 2.02 -8.19 18.69
N PHE A 23 1.24 -7.20 18.32
CA PHE A 23 1.67 -6.20 17.34
C PHE A 23 2.83 -5.36 17.90
N ASP A 24 2.76 -4.94 19.17
CA ASP A 24 3.84 -4.24 19.85
C ASP A 24 5.15 -5.04 19.88
N GLU A 25 5.05 -6.34 20.19
CA GLU A 25 6.20 -7.25 20.10
C GLU A 25 6.80 -7.28 18.69
N MET A 26 5.96 -7.35 17.64
CA MET A 26 6.43 -7.38 16.26
C MET A 26 7.13 -6.07 15.88
N VAL A 27 6.63 -4.93 16.33
CA VAL A 27 7.28 -3.62 16.14
C VAL A 27 8.62 -3.57 16.88
N ALA A 28 8.64 -3.93 18.16
CA ALA A 28 9.84 -3.90 18.99
C ALA A 28 10.96 -4.83 18.47
N GLN A 29 10.60 -5.94 17.84
CA GLN A 29 11.51 -6.91 17.24
C GLN A 29 11.86 -6.59 15.76
N ASP A 30 11.44 -5.45 15.23
CA ASP A 30 11.60 -5.04 13.82
C ASP A 30 11.11 -6.10 12.80
N ARG A 31 10.05 -6.82 13.17
CA ARG A 31 9.45 -7.89 12.34
C ARG A 31 8.49 -7.37 11.28
N LEU A 32 8.22 -6.07 11.27
CA LEU A 32 7.40 -5.41 10.27
C LEU A 32 8.26 -4.58 9.32
N LEU A 33 8.06 -4.78 8.03
CA LEU A 33 8.69 -3.98 6.99
C LEU A 33 8.24 -2.52 7.08
N GLU A 34 6.93 -2.35 7.22
CA GLU A 34 6.25 -1.08 7.51
C GLU A 34 5.06 -1.33 8.43
N TRP A 35 4.58 -0.31 9.08
CA TRP A 35 3.30 -0.33 9.78
C TRP A 35 2.72 1.08 9.93
N ALA A 36 1.39 1.16 10.03
CA ALA A 36 0.67 2.41 10.22
C ALA A 36 -0.55 2.22 11.12
N GLN A 37 -0.92 3.30 11.81
CA GLN A 37 -2.20 3.42 12.49
C GLN A 37 -3.24 3.89 11.47
N VAL A 38 -4.25 3.08 11.23
CA VAL A 38 -5.37 3.42 10.35
C VAL A 38 -6.65 3.42 11.19
N HIS A 39 -7.18 4.60 11.49
CA HIS A 39 -8.25 4.80 12.46
C HIS A 39 -7.89 4.18 13.83
N ASP A 40 -8.72 3.28 14.34
CA ASP A 40 -8.55 2.65 15.66
C ASP A 40 -7.69 1.36 15.62
N HIS A 41 -7.17 0.99 14.45
CA HIS A 41 -6.44 -0.26 14.26
C HIS A 41 -5.08 -0.06 13.62
N ARG A 42 -4.19 -1.01 13.88
CA ARG A 42 -2.85 -1.02 13.29
C ARG A 42 -2.76 -2.06 12.17
N TYR A 43 -2.04 -1.70 11.14
CA TYR A 43 -1.75 -2.55 10.00
C TYR A 43 -0.25 -2.55 9.75
N GLY A 44 0.30 -3.64 9.25
CA GLY A 44 1.70 -3.71 8.91
C GLY A 44 2.00 -4.94 8.08
N THR A 45 3.11 -4.90 7.37
CA THR A 45 3.56 -5.96 6.47
C THR A 45 4.67 -6.76 7.13
N PRO A 46 4.51 -8.09 7.35
CA PRO A 46 5.54 -8.95 7.91
C PRO A 46 6.80 -8.97 7.03
N ARG A 47 7.94 -8.57 7.60
CA ARG A 47 9.22 -8.47 6.91
C ARG A 47 9.69 -9.82 6.36
N ASP A 48 9.66 -10.84 7.19
CA ASP A 48 10.15 -12.19 6.86
C ASP A 48 9.37 -12.86 5.73
N LEU A 49 8.09 -12.50 5.56
CA LEU A 49 7.27 -12.97 4.46
C LEU A 49 7.74 -12.35 3.13
N VAL A 50 7.91 -11.04 3.11
CA VAL A 50 8.37 -10.29 1.92
C VAL A 50 9.77 -10.75 1.52
N GLU A 51 10.70 -10.84 2.48
CA GLU A 51 12.08 -11.25 2.23
C GLU A 51 12.17 -12.67 1.67
N ARG A 52 11.34 -13.60 2.15
CA ARG A 52 11.28 -14.97 1.59
C ARG A 52 10.81 -15.00 0.15
N HIS A 53 9.77 -14.25 -0.20
CA HIS A 53 9.29 -14.18 -1.58
C HIS A 53 10.32 -13.54 -2.51
N ILE A 54 10.96 -12.46 -2.08
CA ILE A 54 12.04 -11.82 -2.86
C ILE A 54 13.21 -12.80 -3.06
N ALA A 55 13.61 -13.53 -2.01
CA ALA A 55 14.67 -14.52 -2.10
C ALA A 55 14.33 -15.72 -3.02
N ALA A 56 13.04 -16.04 -3.13
CA ALA A 56 12.55 -17.06 -4.07
C ALA A 56 12.52 -16.56 -5.54
N GLY A 57 12.74 -15.27 -5.77
CA GLY A 57 12.66 -14.64 -7.09
C GLY A 57 11.27 -14.12 -7.45
N ASP A 58 10.35 -14.17 -6.50
CA ASP A 58 8.99 -13.68 -6.71
C ASP A 58 8.98 -12.14 -6.83
N GLN A 59 8.03 -11.63 -7.61
CA GLN A 59 7.69 -10.22 -7.64
C GLN A 59 6.65 -9.93 -6.56
N VAL A 60 7.00 -9.05 -5.62
CA VAL A 60 6.15 -8.71 -4.48
C VAL A 60 5.54 -7.33 -4.67
N PHE A 61 4.23 -7.24 -4.55
CA PHE A 61 3.47 -5.99 -4.55
C PHE A 61 2.92 -5.71 -3.17
N LEU A 62 3.08 -4.47 -2.71
CA LEU A 62 2.51 -3.99 -1.45
C LEU A 62 1.49 -2.90 -1.77
N GLU A 63 0.25 -3.10 -1.32
CA GLU A 63 -0.79 -2.07 -1.33
C GLU A 63 -0.84 -1.44 0.07
N ILE A 64 -0.18 -0.30 0.22
CA ILE A 64 0.06 0.37 1.49
C ILE A 64 -0.21 1.88 1.37
N ASP A 65 -0.41 2.54 2.50
CA ASP A 65 -0.55 3.99 2.52
C ASP A 65 0.80 4.72 2.34
N VAL A 66 0.75 6.04 2.25
CA VAL A 66 1.95 6.86 2.02
C VAL A 66 2.95 6.74 3.17
N GLN A 67 2.48 6.60 4.42
CA GLN A 67 3.37 6.44 5.58
C GLN A 67 4.12 5.11 5.50
N GLY A 68 3.43 4.03 5.13
CA GLY A 68 4.03 2.72 4.89
C GLY A 68 5.02 2.75 3.73
N ALA A 69 4.67 3.41 2.62
CA ALA A 69 5.54 3.53 1.45
C ALA A 69 6.88 4.23 1.79
N LEU A 70 6.85 5.32 2.56
CA LEU A 70 8.06 6.03 2.99
C LEU A 70 8.92 5.19 3.96
N GLN A 71 8.29 4.37 4.83
CA GLN A 71 9.03 3.41 5.65
C GLN A 71 9.70 2.34 4.80
N VAL A 72 9.00 1.80 3.79
CA VAL A 72 9.57 0.84 2.83
C VAL A 72 10.75 1.47 2.09
N ARG A 73 10.61 2.69 1.57
CA ARG A 73 11.71 3.42 0.91
C ARG A 73 12.95 3.53 1.79
N SER A 74 12.77 3.85 3.07
CA SER A 74 13.87 3.97 4.02
C SER A 74 14.59 2.64 4.28
N LYS A 75 13.84 1.54 4.40
CA LYS A 75 14.39 0.21 4.74
C LYS A 75 14.85 -0.58 3.51
N PHE A 76 14.23 -0.34 2.37
CA PHE A 76 14.48 -0.99 1.08
C PHE A 76 14.59 0.05 -0.04
N PRO A 77 15.74 0.72 -0.17
CA PRO A 77 15.92 1.78 -1.18
C PRO A 77 15.73 1.30 -2.63
N ALA A 78 15.87 -0.02 -2.87
CA ALA A 78 15.64 -0.62 -4.18
C ALA A 78 14.15 -0.91 -4.48
N ALA A 79 13.23 -0.64 -3.55
CA ALA A 79 11.80 -0.76 -3.81
C ALA A 79 11.33 0.37 -4.72
N HIS A 80 10.51 0.03 -5.71
CA HIS A 80 9.86 1.00 -6.57
C HIS A 80 8.52 1.43 -5.98
N LEU A 81 8.38 2.71 -5.71
CA LEU A 81 7.17 3.32 -5.19
C LEU A 81 6.36 3.89 -6.35
N VAL A 82 5.12 3.42 -6.47
CA VAL A 82 4.18 3.87 -7.49
C VAL A 82 2.98 4.52 -6.81
N PHE A 83 2.71 5.76 -7.14
CA PHE A 83 1.55 6.49 -6.63
C PHE A 83 0.39 6.35 -7.60
N ILE A 84 -0.77 5.93 -7.12
CA ILE A 84 -2.00 5.88 -7.91
C ILE A 84 -2.89 7.05 -7.49
N ALA A 85 -2.97 8.06 -8.34
CA ALA A 85 -3.71 9.29 -8.07
C ALA A 85 -5.12 9.26 -8.67
N PRO A 86 -6.12 9.90 -8.05
CA PRO A 86 -7.36 10.24 -8.75
C PRO A 86 -7.11 11.33 -9.79
N PRO A 87 -7.96 11.47 -10.82
CA PRO A 87 -7.82 12.53 -11.82
C PRO A 87 -8.01 13.94 -11.23
N SER A 88 -8.86 14.07 -10.20
CA SER A 88 -9.03 15.28 -9.42
C SER A 88 -9.60 14.99 -8.03
N MET A 89 -9.58 15.98 -7.13
CA MET A 89 -10.19 15.88 -5.81
C MET A 89 -11.72 15.77 -5.89
N GLU A 90 -12.35 16.42 -6.86
CA GLU A 90 -13.79 16.34 -7.11
C GLU A 90 -14.18 14.91 -7.52
N GLU A 91 -13.38 14.28 -8.38
CA GLU A 91 -13.60 12.89 -8.80
C GLU A 91 -13.39 11.91 -7.63
N LEU A 92 -12.39 12.16 -6.79
CA LEU A 92 -12.19 11.38 -5.57
C LEU A 92 -13.41 11.49 -4.64
N GLU A 93 -13.91 12.71 -4.41
CA GLU A 93 -15.12 12.93 -3.61
C GLU A 93 -16.33 12.20 -4.20
N ARG A 94 -16.53 12.32 -5.52
CA ARG A 94 -17.61 11.62 -6.22
C ARG A 94 -17.53 10.10 -6.02
N ARG A 95 -16.33 9.53 -6.14
CA ARG A 95 -16.10 8.09 -5.95
C ARG A 95 -16.34 7.64 -4.51
N LEU A 96 -15.88 8.41 -3.53
CA LEU A 96 -16.12 8.13 -2.10
C LEU A 96 -17.61 8.14 -1.77
N ARG A 97 -18.35 9.16 -2.24
CA ARG A 97 -19.80 9.26 -2.06
C ARG A 97 -20.56 8.14 -2.77
N GLY A 98 -20.12 7.77 -3.96
CA GLY A 98 -20.76 6.72 -4.79
C GLY A 98 -20.70 5.32 -4.17
N ARG A 99 -19.77 5.05 -3.25
CA ARG A 99 -19.71 3.77 -2.52
C ARG A 99 -20.85 3.59 -1.53
N GLY A 100 -21.41 4.68 -1.00
CA GLY A 100 -22.55 4.66 -0.09
C GLY A 100 -22.28 4.02 1.29
N THR A 101 -21.03 3.70 1.60
CA THR A 101 -20.65 2.99 2.82
C THR A 101 -20.03 3.91 3.88
N ASP A 102 -19.63 5.12 3.50
CA ASP A 102 -18.93 6.07 4.36
C ASP A 102 -19.90 7.18 4.87
N SER A 103 -19.72 7.61 6.13
CA SER A 103 -20.39 8.79 6.65
C SER A 103 -19.79 10.07 6.08
N GLU A 104 -20.54 11.18 6.12
CA GLU A 104 -20.05 12.51 5.69
C GLU A 104 -18.76 12.94 6.43
N GLU A 105 -18.64 12.58 7.70
CA GLU A 105 -17.44 12.84 8.50
C GLU A 105 -16.25 12.02 8.00
N SER A 106 -16.47 10.74 7.72
CA SER A 106 -15.45 9.85 7.13
C SER A 106 -14.98 10.36 5.76
N ILE A 107 -15.91 10.79 4.90
CA ILE A 107 -15.58 11.34 3.59
C ILE A 107 -14.72 12.61 3.72
N ARG A 108 -15.09 13.54 4.60
CA ARG A 108 -14.30 14.75 4.84
C ARG A 108 -12.89 14.45 5.33
N LEU A 109 -12.75 13.52 6.27
CA LEU A 109 -11.45 13.10 6.77
C LEU A 109 -10.59 12.47 5.65
N ARG A 110 -11.18 11.60 4.83
CA ARG A 110 -10.49 10.96 3.69
C ARG A 110 -10.03 11.98 2.66
N LEU A 111 -10.84 12.98 2.36
CA LEU A 111 -10.46 14.05 1.42
C LEU A 111 -9.31 14.90 1.97
N ALA A 112 -9.37 15.27 3.25
CA ALA A 112 -8.29 16.02 3.90
C ALA A 112 -6.97 15.23 3.91
N ASN A 113 -7.02 13.91 4.16
CA ASN A 113 -5.85 13.05 4.10
C ASN A 113 -5.30 12.96 2.67
N ALA A 114 -6.18 12.78 1.67
CA ALA A 114 -5.79 12.68 0.28
C ALA A 114 -5.07 13.94 -0.24
N GLU A 115 -5.47 15.15 0.22
CA GLU A 115 -4.73 16.38 -0.09
C GLU A 115 -3.29 16.34 0.44
N GLY A 116 -3.11 15.80 1.66
CA GLY A 116 -1.79 15.61 2.25
C GLY A 116 -0.94 14.59 1.50
N GLU A 117 -1.55 13.45 1.15
CA GLU A 117 -0.91 12.37 0.43
C GLU A 117 -0.50 12.77 -0.99
N LEU A 118 -1.34 13.51 -1.72
CA LEU A 118 -1.05 14.02 -3.06
C LEU A 118 0.17 14.96 -3.09
N ARG A 119 0.49 15.64 -2.01
CA ARG A 119 1.70 16.48 -1.91
C ARG A 119 2.99 15.65 -1.86
N LEU A 120 2.88 14.39 -1.43
CA LEU A 120 4.00 13.48 -1.29
C LEU A 120 4.25 12.64 -2.56
N LYS A 121 3.46 12.83 -3.62
CA LYS A 121 3.63 12.09 -4.89
C LYS A 121 5.01 12.23 -5.51
N GLU A 122 5.70 13.35 -5.25
CA GLU A 122 7.06 13.61 -5.74
C GLU A 122 8.13 12.72 -5.07
N GLU A 123 7.77 12.08 -3.94
CA GLU A 123 8.62 11.09 -3.26
C GLU A 123 8.56 9.70 -3.91
N TYR A 124 7.69 9.52 -4.90
CA TYR A 124 7.48 8.26 -5.60
C TYR A 124 8.26 8.22 -6.91
N ASP A 125 8.58 7.02 -7.38
CA ASP A 125 9.31 6.83 -8.63
C ASP A 125 8.44 7.05 -9.86
N GLU A 126 7.12 6.80 -9.73
CA GLU A 126 6.14 7.00 -10.80
C GLU A 126 4.77 7.34 -10.21
N CYS A 127 3.97 8.08 -10.98
CA CYS A 127 2.60 8.44 -10.61
C CYS A 127 1.65 8.15 -11.78
N PHE A 128 0.69 7.25 -11.55
CA PHE A 128 -0.37 6.96 -12.52
C PHE A 128 -1.69 7.61 -12.09
N VAL A 129 -2.34 8.28 -13.04
CA VAL A 129 -3.68 8.83 -12.82
C VAL A 129 -4.71 7.76 -13.16
N ASN A 130 -5.48 7.34 -12.17
CA ASN A 130 -6.57 6.39 -12.34
C ASN A 130 -7.87 7.11 -12.73
N ASP A 131 -7.93 7.54 -13.99
CA ASP A 131 -9.15 8.05 -14.61
C ASP A 131 -9.98 6.87 -15.15
N ASP A 132 -9.36 6.04 -15.97
CA ASP A 132 -9.88 4.76 -16.45
C ASP A 132 -9.06 3.60 -15.86
N VAL A 133 -9.76 2.62 -15.28
CA VAL A 133 -9.10 1.50 -14.56
C VAL A 133 -8.27 0.64 -15.51
N ASP A 134 -8.79 0.34 -16.71
CA ASP A 134 -8.11 -0.56 -17.65
C ASP A 134 -6.85 0.13 -18.24
N ALA A 135 -6.94 1.40 -18.57
CA ALA A 135 -5.80 2.19 -19.04
C ALA A 135 -4.74 2.36 -17.94
N CYS A 136 -5.14 2.61 -16.70
CA CYS A 136 -4.24 2.71 -15.57
C CYS A 136 -3.53 1.37 -15.30
N LEU A 137 -4.28 0.27 -15.33
CA LEU A 137 -3.73 -1.09 -15.16
C LEU A 137 -2.73 -1.42 -16.26
N ALA A 138 -3.05 -1.14 -17.52
CA ALA A 138 -2.14 -1.38 -18.64
C ALA A 138 -0.82 -0.60 -18.48
N SER A 139 -0.89 0.65 -18.02
CA SER A 139 0.28 1.49 -17.76
C SER A 139 1.12 0.93 -16.60
N LEU A 140 0.49 0.45 -15.54
CA LEU A 140 1.15 -0.16 -14.40
C LEU A 140 1.85 -1.47 -14.80
N ILE A 141 1.19 -2.33 -15.58
CA ILE A 141 1.79 -3.57 -16.10
C ILE A 141 3.03 -3.26 -16.93
N ALA A 142 2.93 -2.35 -17.88
CA ALA A 142 4.06 -1.96 -18.73
C ALA A 142 5.23 -1.36 -17.92
N TYR A 143 4.93 -0.66 -16.82
CA TYR A 143 5.95 -0.16 -15.89
C TYR A 143 6.67 -1.32 -15.20
N VAL A 144 5.92 -2.28 -14.66
CA VAL A 144 6.46 -3.44 -13.94
C VAL A 144 7.31 -4.32 -14.85
N GLU A 145 6.86 -4.59 -16.08
CA GLU A 145 7.58 -5.39 -17.07
C GLU A 145 8.96 -4.81 -17.39
N ARG A 146 9.08 -3.49 -17.54
CA ARG A 146 10.37 -2.82 -17.76
C ARG A 146 11.41 -3.08 -16.65
N PHE A 147 10.97 -3.27 -15.41
CA PHE A 147 11.88 -3.58 -14.30
C PHE A 147 12.26 -5.04 -14.23
N SER A 148 11.38 -5.92 -14.67
CA SER A 148 11.67 -7.36 -14.76
C SER A 148 12.74 -7.63 -15.81
N GLU A 149 12.66 -7.01 -16.97
CA GLU A 149 13.64 -7.12 -18.06
C GLU A 149 15.02 -6.60 -17.66
N LYS A 150 15.10 -5.42 -17.01
CA LYS A 150 16.36 -4.87 -16.52
C LYS A 150 17.07 -5.76 -15.52
N LYS A 151 16.34 -6.44 -14.64
CA LYS A 151 16.93 -7.40 -13.68
C LYS A 151 17.54 -8.63 -14.33
N GLU A 152 17.05 -9.04 -15.49
CA GLU A 152 17.62 -10.15 -16.27
C GLU A 152 18.90 -9.71 -16.97
N GLU A 153 18.96 -8.50 -17.52
CA GLU A 153 20.16 -7.95 -18.18
C GLU A 153 21.31 -7.72 -17.19
N ASP A 154 21.03 -7.26 -15.96
CA ASP A 154 22.04 -7.04 -14.90
C ASP A 154 22.57 -8.35 -14.27
N ARG A 155 22.00 -9.51 -14.61
CA ARG A 155 22.43 -10.84 -14.15
C ARG A 155 23.32 -11.59 -15.14
N LEU A 156 23.51 -11.05 -16.35
CA LEU A 156 24.38 -11.61 -17.41
C LEU A 156 25.74 -10.89 -17.45
#